data_03bdfa05c1e97c76866de62cfdf7d456
#
_entry.id   03bdfa05c1e97c76866de62cfdf7d456
#
_cell.length_a   1.000
_cell.length_b   1.000
_cell.length_c   1.000
_cell.angle_alpha   90.00
_cell.angle_beta   90.00
_cell.angle_gamma   90.00
#
_symmetry.space_group_name_H-M   'P 1'
#
loop_
_entity.id
_entity.type
_entity.pdbx_description
1 polymer ?
#
loop_
_entity_poly.entity_id
_entity_poly.type
_entity_poly.pdbx_seq_one_letter_code
_entity_poly.pdbx_strand_id
1 'polypeptide(L)'
;MPPKPKQGSARHPSTSGGDRRVLLGVGAGIALVAAGLVLWLLVGRSDGGAAGDDARAVLEAAGCELTIVAVPGDSSDHSVTDPEGVSPAWNTDPPTGGPHNDAPAFYGAYDEPLNQAQVIHNLEHGAVYIYYGGDVPEATVAQLRGFYDDHRNGTLFAPYPKLGEKVALGAWNASSGDYEHDEGVLATCTGFDQAAFTAYFDAFQFKGPERFSPDAMAPGQQ
;
A
#
# COMPACT_ATOMS: atom_id res chain seq x y z
N MET A 1 -92.10 -42.87 -8.42
CA MET A 1 -92.26 -41.91 -7.33
C MET A 1 -90.94 -41.70 -6.63
N PRO A 2 -90.43 -40.49 -6.69
CA PRO A 2 -89.14 -40.14 -6.09
C PRO A 2 -89.36 -39.54 -4.68
N PRO A 3 -88.39 -39.57 -3.78
CA PRO A 3 -88.38 -38.69 -2.61
C PRO A 3 -87.33 -37.56 -2.79
N LYS A 4 -87.67 -36.42 -2.23
CA LYS A 4 -87.05 -35.12 -2.23
C LYS A 4 -85.72 -35.05 -1.45
N PRO A 5 -84.89 -34.09 -1.83
CA PRO A 5 -83.63 -33.85 -1.15
C PRO A 5 -83.76 -32.99 0.09
N LYS A 6 -82.84 -33.19 1.03
CA LYS A 6 -82.66 -32.33 2.25
C LYS A 6 -81.63 -31.25 2.03
N GLN A 7 -81.98 -30.05 2.39
CA GLN A 7 -81.12 -28.89 2.47
C GLN A 7 -80.08 -29.05 3.59
N GLY A 8 -78.87 -28.75 3.30
CA GLY A 8 -77.74 -28.65 4.24
C GLY A 8 -77.20 -27.22 4.29
N SER A 9 -77.12 -26.76 5.50
CA SER A 9 -76.81 -25.41 5.95
C SER A 9 -75.43 -24.90 5.49
N ALA A 10 -75.41 -23.63 5.08
CA ALA A 10 -74.22 -22.87 4.83
C ALA A 10 -73.45 -22.56 6.11
N ARG A 11 -72.16 -22.81 6.15
CA ARG A 11 -71.24 -22.28 7.17
C ARG A 11 -70.24 -21.32 6.46
N HIS A 12 -70.17 -20.13 6.97
CA HIS A 12 -69.22 -19.09 6.61
C HIS A 12 -67.79 -19.56 6.90
N PRO A 13 -66.81 -19.25 6.04
CA PRO A 13 -65.38 -19.38 6.41
C PRO A 13 -64.96 -18.12 7.16
N SER A 14 -64.33 -18.32 8.31
CA SER A 14 -63.67 -17.31 9.10
C SER A 14 -62.32 -16.92 8.43
N THR A 15 -62.20 -15.68 8.12
CA THR A 15 -60.91 -15.05 7.78
C THR A 15 -60.08 -14.87 9.05
N SER A 16 -58.89 -15.44 9.13
CA SER A 16 -57.81 -14.83 9.87
C SER A 16 -56.55 -15.71 9.81
N GLY A 17 -55.41 -15.10 9.48
CA GLY A 17 -54.13 -15.66 9.82
C GLY A 17 -53.15 -15.90 8.66
N GLY A 18 -52.96 -14.93 7.77
CA GLY A 18 -52.06 -15.10 6.61
C GLY A 18 -50.92 -14.09 6.41
N ASP A 19 -50.80 -13.02 7.15
CA ASP A 19 -49.95 -11.94 6.71
C ASP A 19 -48.71 -11.61 7.57
N ARG A 20 -48.56 -12.21 8.78
CA ARG A 20 -47.41 -11.90 9.62
C ARG A 20 -46.07 -12.52 9.17
N ARG A 21 -46.11 -13.63 8.45
CA ARG A 21 -44.89 -14.34 8.02
C ARG A 21 -44.28 -13.75 6.78
N VAL A 22 -45.06 -13.16 5.87
CA VAL A 22 -44.60 -12.51 4.66
C VAL A 22 -43.92 -11.17 4.97
N LEU A 23 -44.46 -10.41 5.96
CA LEU A 23 -43.86 -9.14 6.38
C LEU A 23 -42.50 -9.31 7.08
N LEU A 24 -42.30 -10.41 7.84
CA LEU A 24 -41.00 -10.73 8.45
C LEU A 24 -39.97 -11.17 7.44
N GLY A 25 -40.35 -11.84 6.35
CA GLY A 25 -39.46 -12.24 5.26
C GLY A 25 -38.96 -11.05 4.43
N VAL A 26 -39.82 -10.08 4.15
CA VAL A 26 -39.46 -8.88 3.38
C VAL A 26 -38.56 -7.97 4.20
N GLY A 27 -38.83 -7.79 5.50
CA GLY A 27 -37.97 -6.99 6.39
C GLY A 27 -36.55 -7.55 6.55
N ALA A 28 -36.42 -8.89 6.68
CA ALA A 28 -35.13 -9.54 6.78
C ALA A 28 -34.33 -9.46 5.47
N GLY A 29 -34.99 -9.57 4.32
CA GLY A 29 -34.34 -9.42 3.00
C GLY A 29 -33.82 -8.01 2.76
N ILE A 30 -34.56 -6.97 3.12
CA ILE A 30 -34.15 -5.58 2.99
C ILE A 30 -32.97 -5.27 3.93
N ALA A 31 -32.98 -5.79 5.15
CA ALA A 31 -31.89 -5.59 6.12
C ALA A 31 -30.58 -6.25 5.64
N LEU A 32 -30.63 -7.45 5.04
CA LEU A 32 -29.46 -8.13 4.49
C LEU A 32 -28.91 -7.43 3.23
N VAL A 33 -29.78 -6.90 2.38
CA VAL A 33 -29.35 -6.11 1.19
C VAL A 33 -28.70 -4.79 1.65
N ALA A 34 -29.28 -4.11 2.63
CA ALA A 34 -28.73 -2.87 3.18
C ALA A 34 -27.37 -3.12 3.88
N ALA A 35 -27.25 -4.21 4.66
CA ALA A 35 -25.98 -4.59 5.28
C ALA A 35 -24.93 -5.00 4.24
N GLY A 36 -25.32 -5.71 3.18
CA GLY A 36 -24.44 -6.06 2.06
C GLY A 36 -23.98 -4.83 1.28
N LEU A 37 -24.87 -3.85 1.07
CA LEU A 37 -24.54 -2.60 0.37
C LEU A 37 -23.61 -1.71 1.21
N VAL A 38 -23.84 -1.62 2.53
CA VAL A 38 -22.96 -0.89 3.45
C VAL A 38 -21.59 -1.57 3.55
N LEU A 39 -21.54 -2.90 3.61
CA LEU A 39 -20.28 -3.65 3.61
C LEU A 39 -19.57 -3.49 2.27
N TRP A 40 -20.28 -3.50 1.13
CA TRP A 40 -19.70 -3.25 -0.18
C TRP A 40 -19.20 -1.81 -0.33
N LEU A 41 -19.90 -0.81 0.23
CA LEU A 41 -19.45 0.59 0.26
C LEU A 41 -18.24 0.80 1.20
N LEU A 42 -18.07 -0.04 2.21
CA LEU A 42 -16.93 0.01 3.12
C LEU A 42 -15.72 -0.79 2.59
N VAL A 43 -15.95 -1.85 1.83
CA VAL A 43 -14.90 -2.71 1.25
C VAL A 43 -14.55 -2.31 -0.20
N GLY A 44 -15.49 -1.67 -0.92
CA GLY A 44 -15.33 -1.28 -2.32
C GLY A 44 -14.64 0.06 -2.57
N ARG A 45 -14.10 0.71 -1.53
CA ARG A 45 -13.28 1.93 -1.67
C ARG A 45 -11.79 1.61 -1.64
N SER A 46 -11.33 0.81 -2.59
CA SER A 46 -9.92 0.63 -2.86
C SER A 46 -9.54 1.34 -4.16
N ASP A 47 -9.63 2.66 -4.17
CA ASP A 47 -8.83 3.48 -5.07
C ASP A 47 -7.50 3.79 -4.35
N GLY A 48 -6.38 3.89 -5.07
CA GLY A 48 -5.04 4.02 -4.51
C GLY A 48 -4.84 5.15 -3.47
N GLY A 49 -5.75 6.12 -3.39
CA GLY A 49 -5.79 7.13 -2.33
C GLY A 49 -6.15 6.58 -0.95
N ALA A 50 -7.10 5.64 -0.87
CA ALA A 50 -7.52 5.07 0.41
C ALA A 50 -6.42 4.19 1.05
N ALA A 51 -5.65 3.44 0.26
CA ALA A 51 -4.55 2.63 0.77
C ALA A 51 -3.41 3.49 1.35
N GLY A 52 -3.13 4.63 0.73
CA GLY A 52 -2.16 5.60 1.23
C GLY A 52 -2.60 6.26 2.54
N ASP A 53 -3.88 6.61 2.67
CA ASP A 53 -4.45 7.21 3.88
C ASP A 53 -4.50 6.20 5.05
N ASP A 54 -4.83 4.93 4.78
CA ASP A 54 -4.79 3.86 5.77
C ASP A 54 -3.35 3.59 6.24
N ALA A 55 -2.38 3.54 5.32
CA ALA A 55 -0.97 3.37 5.65
C ALA A 55 -0.45 4.55 6.48
N ARG A 56 -0.84 5.80 6.16
CA ARG A 56 -0.48 7.00 6.93
C ARG A 56 -0.89 6.87 8.38
N ALA A 57 -2.13 6.49 8.66
CA ALA A 57 -2.62 6.38 10.04
C ALA A 57 -1.85 5.34 10.85
N VAL A 58 -1.49 4.21 10.24
CA VAL A 58 -0.69 3.15 10.90
C VAL A 58 0.74 3.61 11.15
N LEU A 59 1.38 4.28 10.17
CA LEU A 59 2.72 4.82 10.27
C LEU A 59 2.82 5.89 11.37
N GLU A 60 1.89 6.85 11.39
CA GLU A 60 1.85 7.91 12.41
C GLU A 60 1.65 7.33 13.82
N ALA A 61 0.79 6.33 13.97
CA ALA A 61 0.59 5.63 15.25
C ALA A 61 1.85 4.90 15.75
N ALA A 62 2.73 4.46 14.84
CA ALA A 62 4.02 3.84 15.14
C ALA A 62 5.16 4.84 15.33
N GLY A 63 4.88 6.15 15.30
CA GLY A 63 5.88 7.22 15.47
C GLY A 63 6.71 7.50 14.22
N CYS A 64 6.17 7.17 13.04
CA CYS A 64 6.75 7.56 11.75
C CYS A 64 6.15 8.87 11.27
N GLU A 65 6.96 9.66 10.58
CA GLU A 65 6.53 10.82 9.79
C GLU A 65 6.45 10.41 8.33
N LEU A 66 5.27 10.57 7.70
CA LEU A 66 5.07 10.28 6.29
C LEU A 66 5.06 11.58 5.48
N THR A 67 6.06 11.75 4.62
CA THR A 67 6.21 12.86 3.67
C THR A 67 5.86 12.37 2.27
N ILE A 68 4.93 13.03 1.60
CA ILE A 68 4.57 12.79 0.19
C ILE A 68 4.80 14.09 -0.56
N VAL A 69 5.64 14.03 -1.60
CA VAL A 69 6.03 15.19 -2.41
C VAL A 69 6.03 14.83 -3.89
N ALA A 70 5.74 15.81 -4.73
CA ALA A 70 5.82 15.61 -6.17
C ALA A 70 7.24 15.19 -6.60
N VAL A 71 7.32 14.30 -7.57
CA VAL A 71 8.58 13.99 -8.24
C VAL A 71 8.87 15.10 -9.27
N PRO A 72 10.12 15.60 -9.38
CA PRO A 72 10.47 16.64 -10.34
C PRO A 72 10.14 16.25 -11.78
N GLY A 73 9.76 17.23 -12.60
CA GLY A 73 9.34 17.02 -13.99
C GLY A 73 10.43 16.55 -14.96
N ASP A 74 11.68 16.53 -14.54
CA ASP A 74 12.83 15.96 -15.27
C ASP A 74 13.23 14.57 -14.75
N SER A 75 12.32 13.91 -14.09
CA SER A 75 12.54 12.59 -13.45
C SER A 75 12.90 11.47 -14.41
N SER A 76 12.60 11.59 -15.71
CA SER A 76 13.04 10.67 -16.76
C SER A 76 14.48 10.92 -17.25
N ASP A 77 15.23 11.84 -16.64
CA ASP A 77 16.64 12.07 -16.97
C ASP A 77 17.54 11.02 -16.30
N HIS A 78 18.07 10.11 -17.10
CA HIS A 78 18.98 9.04 -16.69
C HIS A 78 20.47 9.44 -16.73
N SER A 79 20.80 10.72 -16.87
CA SER A 79 22.18 11.16 -17.04
C SER A 79 22.97 11.35 -15.73
N VAL A 80 22.36 11.19 -14.57
CA VAL A 80 22.99 11.43 -13.27
C VAL A 80 23.89 10.27 -12.89
N THR A 81 25.19 10.50 -12.88
CA THR A 81 26.22 9.49 -12.61
C THR A 81 26.93 9.66 -11.27
N ASP A 82 26.72 10.78 -10.56
CA ASP A 82 27.46 11.10 -9.33
C ASP A 82 27.03 10.16 -8.17
N PRO A 83 27.92 9.33 -7.63
CA PRO A 83 27.61 8.41 -6.57
C PRO A 83 27.45 9.08 -5.18
N GLU A 84 28.03 10.26 -4.97
CA GLU A 84 28.07 10.94 -3.68
C GLU A 84 27.24 12.23 -3.65
N GLY A 85 26.75 12.66 -4.82
CA GLY A 85 26.06 13.93 -4.97
C GLY A 85 24.65 13.89 -4.40
N VAL A 86 24.36 14.85 -3.51
CA VAL A 86 22.98 15.28 -3.31
C VAL A 86 22.64 16.13 -4.52
N SER A 87 21.92 15.57 -5.48
CA SER A 87 21.41 16.38 -6.57
C SER A 87 20.38 17.36 -6.01
N PRO A 88 20.52 18.68 -6.27
CA PRO A 88 19.49 19.64 -5.87
C PRO A 88 18.14 19.43 -6.57
N ALA A 89 18.10 18.55 -7.58
CA ALA A 89 16.91 18.16 -8.29
C ALA A 89 16.13 16.99 -7.61
N TRP A 90 16.67 16.38 -6.55
CA TRP A 90 15.98 15.34 -5.82
C TRP A 90 14.97 15.94 -4.84
N ASN A 91 13.84 15.24 -4.69
CA ASN A 91 12.67 15.73 -3.96
C ASN A 91 12.76 15.57 -2.44
N THR A 92 13.57 14.63 -1.92
CA THR A 92 13.75 14.33 -0.49
C THR A 92 15.20 13.93 -0.16
N ASP A 93 15.52 13.79 1.14
CA ASP A 93 16.79 13.20 1.63
C ASP A 93 16.49 12.21 2.76
N PRO A 94 16.62 10.89 2.56
CA PRO A 94 16.99 10.18 1.34
C PRO A 94 16.01 10.41 0.18
N PRO A 95 16.49 10.36 -1.10
CA PRO A 95 15.68 10.71 -2.25
C PRO A 95 14.63 9.63 -2.55
N THR A 96 13.47 10.08 -3.04
CA THR A 96 12.36 9.21 -3.44
C THR A 96 11.92 9.42 -4.88
N GLY A 97 12.65 10.21 -5.65
CA GLY A 97 12.43 10.44 -7.07
C GLY A 97 13.24 11.61 -7.61
N GLY A 98 13.36 11.69 -8.90
CA GLY A 98 14.09 12.73 -9.63
C GLY A 98 15.06 12.18 -10.68
N PRO A 99 15.92 13.02 -11.29
CA PRO A 99 16.92 12.59 -12.25
C PRO A 99 17.85 11.55 -11.63
N HIS A 100 18.19 10.51 -12.40
CA HIS A 100 18.90 9.37 -11.85
C HIS A 100 19.88 8.71 -12.85
N ASN A 101 20.49 7.59 -12.45
CA ASN A 101 21.44 6.85 -13.26
C ASN A 101 20.69 5.95 -14.26
N ASP A 102 21.30 5.69 -15.42
CA ASP A 102 20.78 4.79 -16.45
C ASP A 102 20.81 3.29 -16.05
N ALA A 103 21.55 2.96 -15.01
CA ALA A 103 21.62 1.60 -14.47
C ALA A 103 21.14 1.58 -13.02
N PRO A 104 20.14 0.74 -12.65
CA PRO A 104 19.74 0.57 -11.26
C PRO A 104 20.83 -0.11 -10.44
N ALA A 105 20.73 -0.06 -9.12
CA ALA A 105 21.50 -0.91 -8.24
C ALA A 105 20.96 -2.35 -8.29
N PHE A 106 21.80 -3.35 -8.03
CA PHE A 106 21.31 -4.71 -7.83
C PHE A 106 20.38 -4.77 -6.62
N TYR A 107 19.23 -5.45 -6.74
CA TYR A 107 18.38 -5.66 -5.58
C TYR A 107 19.10 -6.49 -4.52
N GLY A 108 18.92 -6.11 -3.26
CA GLY A 108 19.62 -6.83 -2.20
C GLY A 108 19.81 -6.05 -0.92
N ALA A 109 20.58 -6.66 -0.01
CA ALA A 109 20.98 -6.07 1.23
C ALA A 109 22.48 -5.78 1.22
N TYR A 110 22.86 -4.63 1.74
CA TYR A 110 24.19 -4.04 1.70
C TYR A 110 24.66 -3.63 3.09
N ASP A 111 25.95 -3.73 3.31
CA ASP A 111 26.60 -3.28 4.54
C ASP A 111 27.22 -1.87 4.38
N GLU A 112 27.21 -1.32 3.16
CA GLU A 112 27.70 0.02 2.81
C GLU A 112 26.59 0.86 2.16
N PRO A 113 26.67 2.20 2.23
CA PRO A 113 25.73 3.10 1.56
C PRO A 113 25.67 2.86 0.06
N LEU A 114 24.48 2.94 -0.51
CA LEU A 114 24.25 2.81 -1.94
C LEU A 114 24.40 4.14 -2.69
N ASN A 115 24.70 4.05 -3.99
CA ASN A 115 24.59 5.18 -4.91
C ASN A 115 23.12 5.58 -5.06
N GLN A 116 22.76 6.77 -4.60
CA GLN A 116 21.37 7.22 -4.56
C GLN A 116 20.78 7.42 -5.96
N ALA A 117 21.59 7.82 -6.95
CA ALA A 117 21.12 7.93 -8.32
C ALA A 117 20.72 6.56 -8.91
N GLN A 118 21.41 5.47 -8.54
CA GLN A 118 21.01 4.11 -8.93
C GLN A 118 19.77 3.64 -8.19
N VAL A 119 19.66 3.98 -6.90
CA VAL A 119 18.49 3.61 -6.09
C VAL A 119 17.22 4.27 -6.60
N ILE A 120 17.27 5.53 -7.03
CA ILE A 120 16.10 6.21 -7.63
C ILE A 120 15.60 5.45 -8.85
N HIS A 121 16.48 4.90 -9.70
CA HIS A 121 16.10 4.05 -10.82
C HIS A 121 15.36 2.78 -10.34
N ASN A 122 15.84 2.14 -9.25
CA ASN A 122 15.11 1.02 -8.67
C ASN A 122 13.70 1.42 -8.18
N LEU A 123 13.55 2.65 -7.61
CA LEU A 123 12.24 3.15 -7.19
C LEU A 123 11.32 3.40 -8.38
N GLU A 124 11.85 3.85 -9.53
CA GLU A 124 11.11 3.96 -10.79
C GLU A 124 10.51 2.62 -11.23
N HIS A 125 11.24 1.52 -11.04
CA HIS A 125 10.74 0.15 -11.29
C HIS A 125 9.73 -0.34 -10.23
N GLY A 126 9.48 0.46 -9.18
CA GLY A 126 8.55 0.14 -8.11
C GLY A 126 9.17 -0.50 -6.87
N ALA A 127 10.48 -0.38 -6.70
CA ALA A 127 11.16 -0.83 -5.49
C ALA A 127 10.79 0.01 -4.25
N VAL A 128 11.10 -0.56 -3.08
CA VAL A 128 11.17 0.15 -1.81
C VAL A 128 12.57 0.01 -1.24
N TYR A 129 13.15 1.08 -0.71
CA TYR A 129 14.31 0.94 0.14
C TYR A 129 13.95 0.91 1.62
N ILE A 130 14.73 0.17 2.40
CA ILE A 130 14.77 0.20 3.86
C ILE A 130 16.15 0.72 4.25
N TYR A 131 16.22 1.96 4.75
CA TYR A 131 17.46 2.57 5.18
C TYR A 131 17.52 2.72 6.70
N TYR A 132 18.72 2.57 7.26
CA TYR A 132 18.97 2.81 8.68
C TYR A 132 20.15 3.76 8.89
N GLY A 133 20.02 4.65 9.87
CA GLY A 133 21.04 5.62 10.22
C GLY A 133 22.23 5.00 10.95
N GLY A 134 23.33 5.74 11.02
CA GLY A 134 24.58 5.25 11.63
C GLY A 134 24.50 5.01 13.13
N ASP A 135 23.51 5.60 13.82
CA ASP A 135 23.34 5.49 15.27
C ASP A 135 22.17 4.57 15.66
N VAL A 136 21.55 3.87 14.69
CA VAL A 136 20.47 2.91 14.95
C VAL A 136 21.04 1.70 15.68
N PRO A 137 20.42 1.27 16.82
CA PRO A 137 20.90 0.11 17.57
C PRO A 137 20.95 -1.18 16.74
N GLU A 138 21.98 -2.00 16.90
CA GLU A 138 22.16 -3.28 16.20
C GLU A 138 20.93 -4.19 16.31
N ALA A 139 20.25 -4.21 17.46
CA ALA A 139 19.03 -4.99 17.63
C ALA A 139 17.88 -4.51 16.70
N THR A 140 17.77 -3.22 16.47
CA THR A 140 16.81 -2.65 15.52
C THR A 140 17.21 -2.98 14.08
N VAL A 141 18.50 -2.88 13.74
CA VAL A 141 19.02 -3.28 12.41
C VAL A 141 18.72 -4.75 12.13
N ALA A 142 18.88 -5.62 13.15
CA ALA A 142 18.54 -7.04 13.03
C ALA A 142 17.03 -7.27 12.77
N GLN A 143 16.14 -6.49 13.39
CA GLN A 143 14.69 -6.55 13.14
C GLN A 143 14.35 -6.09 11.71
N LEU A 144 14.94 -4.98 11.27
CA LEU A 144 14.82 -4.48 9.90
C LEU A 144 15.31 -5.50 8.87
N ARG A 145 16.43 -6.16 9.17
CA ARG A 145 16.99 -7.22 8.33
C ARG A 145 16.05 -8.42 8.24
N GLY A 146 15.42 -8.82 9.35
CA GLY A 146 14.41 -9.88 9.36
C GLY A 146 13.22 -9.53 8.49
N PHE A 147 12.72 -8.29 8.58
CA PHE A 147 11.65 -7.81 7.72
C PHE A 147 12.06 -7.81 6.23
N TYR A 148 13.26 -7.31 5.89
CA TYR A 148 13.80 -7.41 4.54
C TYR A 148 13.87 -8.87 4.05
N ASP A 149 14.30 -9.81 4.90
CA ASP A 149 14.44 -11.22 4.53
C ASP A 149 13.11 -11.86 4.13
N ASP A 150 11.97 -11.34 4.61
CA ASP A 150 10.62 -11.74 4.22
C ASP A 150 10.10 -10.98 2.98
N HIS A 151 10.73 -9.85 2.60
CA HIS A 151 10.27 -8.94 1.52
C HIS A 151 11.38 -8.62 0.51
N ARG A 152 12.18 -9.60 0.11
CA ARG A 152 13.41 -9.38 -0.68
C ARG A 152 13.21 -8.84 -2.07
N ASN A 153 12.13 -9.27 -2.76
CA ASN A 153 11.88 -8.88 -4.14
C ASN A 153 11.46 -7.40 -4.19
N GLY A 154 12.11 -6.63 -5.05
CA GLY A 154 11.88 -5.19 -5.15
C GLY A 154 12.27 -4.41 -3.89
N THR A 155 13.23 -4.90 -3.11
CA THR A 155 13.67 -4.24 -1.88
C THR A 155 15.17 -4.04 -1.86
N LEU A 156 15.59 -2.84 -1.46
CA LEU A 156 16.96 -2.46 -1.18
C LEU A 156 17.10 -2.22 0.32
N PHE A 157 18.07 -2.88 0.97
CA PHE A 157 18.37 -2.70 2.38
C PHE A 157 19.80 -2.19 2.55
N ALA A 158 20.00 -1.03 3.14
CA ALA A 158 21.34 -0.44 3.26
C ALA A 158 21.45 0.56 4.42
N PRO A 159 22.67 0.84 4.92
CA PRO A 159 22.90 1.99 5.79
C PRO A 159 22.73 3.30 5.01
N TYR A 160 22.21 4.32 5.69
CA TYR A 160 22.18 5.71 5.27
C TYR A 160 22.59 6.59 6.47
N PRO A 161 23.88 6.80 6.72
CA PRO A 161 24.39 7.35 7.99
C PRO A 161 23.79 8.71 8.39
N LYS A 162 23.40 9.53 7.41
CA LYS A 162 22.77 10.85 7.66
C LYS A 162 21.45 10.78 8.44
N LEU A 163 20.79 9.65 8.49
CA LEU A 163 19.57 9.46 9.28
C LEU A 163 19.83 9.46 10.80
N GLY A 164 21.10 9.31 11.26
CA GLY A 164 21.43 9.25 12.67
C GLY A 164 20.75 8.07 13.38
N GLU A 165 19.86 8.33 14.33
CA GLU A 165 19.10 7.29 15.07
C GLU A 165 17.83 6.81 14.36
N LYS A 166 17.51 7.36 13.16
CA LYS A 166 16.26 7.09 12.45
C LYS A 166 16.41 5.98 11.41
N VAL A 167 15.27 5.42 11.03
CA VAL A 167 15.12 4.51 9.89
C VAL A 167 14.21 5.15 8.86
N ALA A 168 14.36 4.80 7.58
CA ALA A 168 13.55 5.35 6.50
C ALA A 168 13.08 4.26 5.54
N LEU A 169 11.84 4.43 5.03
CA LEU A 169 11.28 3.71 3.90
C LEU A 169 11.06 4.72 2.77
N GLY A 170 11.45 4.38 1.56
CA GLY A 170 11.22 5.25 0.40
C GLY A 170 10.71 4.49 -0.79
N ALA A 171 9.78 5.11 -1.51
CA ALA A 171 9.17 4.61 -2.73
C ALA A 171 8.90 5.76 -3.71
N TRP A 172 8.83 5.42 -4.98
CA TRP A 172 8.26 6.26 -6.02
C TRP A 172 6.88 5.70 -6.37
N ASN A 173 5.84 6.48 -6.16
CA ASN A 173 4.45 6.09 -6.37
C ASN A 173 3.89 6.80 -7.61
N ALA A 174 3.57 6.02 -8.63
CA ALA A 174 2.93 6.50 -9.84
C ALA A 174 1.43 6.21 -9.80
N SER A 175 0.63 7.26 -9.69
CA SER A 175 -0.83 7.13 -9.68
C SER A 175 -1.41 6.88 -11.07
N SER A 176 -0.77 7.37 -12.14
CA SER A 176 -1.31 7.36 -13.50
C SER A 176 -0.35 6.79 -14.56
N GLY A 177 0.95 6.66 -14.27
CA GLY A 177 1.96 6.21 -15.23
C GLY A 177 2.32 7.27 -16.29
N ASP A 178 2.01 8.54 -16.04
CA ASP A 178 2.30 9.68 -16.92
C ASP A 178 3.41 10.60 -16.40
N TYR A 179 4.09 10.25 -15.33
CA TYR A 179 5.13 11.03 -14.63
C TYR A 179 4.70 12.42 -14.10
N GLU A 180 3.59 12.97 -14.61
CA GLU A 180 3.15 14.34 -14.28
C GLU A 180 2.57 14.44 -12.86
N HIS A 181 2.07 13.32 -12.32
CA HIS A 181 1.40 13.24 -11.02
C HIS A 181 2.08 12.25 -10.08
N ASP A 182 3.33 11.91 -10.36
CA ASP A 182 4.09 10.98 -9.56
C ASP A 182 4.52 11.59 -8.23
N GLU A 183 4.52 10.77 -7.21
CA GLU A 183 4.82 11.14 -5.83
C GLU A 183 6.03 10.37 -5.31
N GLY A 184 6.96 11.09 -4.72
CA GLY A 184 7.96 10.50 -3.84
C GLY A 184 7.37 10.33 -2.45
N VAL A 185 7.44 9.13 -1.91
CA VAL A 185 6.89 8.77 -0.61
C VAL A 185 8.03 8.40 0.33
N LEU A 186 8.23 9.20 1.39
CA LEU A 186 9.26 8.97 2.41
C LEU A 186 8.58 8.79 3.77
N ALA A 187 8.76 7.63 4.40
CA ALA A 187 8.45 7.46 5.81
C ALA A 187 9.74 7.46 6.64
N THR A 188 9.81 8.31 7.65
CA THR A 188 10.95 8.38 8.58
C THR A 188 10.47 8.01 9.97
N CYS A 189 11.03 6.94 10.55
CA CYS A 189 10.59 6.34 11.81
C CYS A 189 11.70 6.40 12.87
N THR A 190 11.32 6.38 14.15
CA THR A 190 12.26 6.30 15.28
C THR A 190 12.72 4.88 15.60
N GLY A 191 12.18 3.87 14.90
CA GLY A 191 12.52 2.45 15.06
C GLY A 191 11.71 1.57 14.13
N PHE A 192 11.75 0.28 14.37
CA PHE A 192 11.01 -0.73 13.61
C PHE A 192 9.64 -1.01 14.25
N ASP A 193 8.59 -0.99 13.45
CA ASP A 193 7.26 -1.50 13.77
C ASP A 193 6.74 -2.37 12.61
N GLN A 194 6.46 -3.63 12.88
CA GLN A 194 6.06 -4.62 11.87
C GLN A 194 4.80 -4.20 11.11
N ALA A 195 3.78 -3.67 11.82
CA ALA A 195 2.52 -3.31 11.19
C ALA A 195 2.66 -2.08 10.30
N ALA A 196 3.43 -1.08 10.74
CA ALA A 196 3.72 0.12 9.98
C ALA A 196 4.51 -0.17 8.71
N PHE A 197 5.53 -1.01 8.79
CA PHE A 197 6.35 -1.40 7.64
C PHE A 197 5.53 -2.22 6.64
N THR A 198 4.71 -3.17 7.12
CA THR A 198 3.79 -3.92 6.25
C THR A 198 2.80 -2.99 5.55
N ALA A 199 2.18 -2.04 6.28
CA ALA A 199 1.25 -1.08 5.70
C ALA A 199 1.92 -0.20 4.61
N TYR A 200 3.17 0.20 4.82
CA TYR A 200 3.93 0.96 3.82
C TYR A 200 4.19 0.12 2.56
N PHE A 201 4.64 -1.12 2.70
CA PHE A 201 4.92 -2.02 1.58
C PHE A 201 3.66 -2.33 0.79
N ASP A 202 2.54 -2.65 1.45
CA ASP A 202 1.25 -2.93 0.80
C ASP A 202 0.73 -1.72 0.01
N ALA A 203 0.98 -0.51 0.52
CA ALA A 203 0.54 0.72 -0.13
C ALA A 203 1.42 1.14 -1.31
N PHE A 204 2.75 0.99 -1.23
CA PHE A 204 3.68 1.68 -2.12
C PHE A 204 4.65 0.77 -2.89
N GLN A 205 4.87 -0.49 -2.49
CA GLN A 205 5.75 -1.38 -3.25
C GLN A 205 5.11 -1.80 -4.58
N PHE A 206 5.91 -1.90 -5.64
CA PHE A 206 5.50 -2.22 -7.01
C PHE A 206 4.52 -1.19 -7.61
N LYS A 207 4.63 0.09 -7.19
CA LYS A 207 3.80 1.20 -7.66
C LYS A 207 4.56 2.24 -8.47
N GLY A 208 5.81 1.99 -8.84
CA GLY A 208 6.61 2.89 -9.68
C GLY A 208 6.02 3.12 -11.07
N PRO A 209 6.47 4.15 -11.80
CA PRO A 209 6.01 4.43 -13.17
C PRO A 209 6.36 3.31 -14.15
N GLU A 210 7.53 2.69 -14.01
CA GLU A 210 7.98 1.54 -14.79
C GLU A 210 7.85 0.25 -13.99
N ARG A 211 6.68 -0.40 -14.07
CA ARG A 211 6.38 -1.55 -13.21
C ARG A 211 7.01 -2.83 -13.73
N PHE A 212 7.92 -3.37 -12.94
CA PHE A 212 8.50 -4.69 -13.14
C PHE A 212 7.77 -5.75 -12.30
N SER A 213 7.84 -7.00 -12.73
CA SER A 213 7.31 -8.10 -11.90
C SER A 213 8.20 -8.33 -10.68
N PRO A 214 7.63 -8.76 -9.52
CA PRO A 214 8.44 -9.07 -8.34
C PRO A 214 9.61 -10.03 -8.59
N ASP A 215 9.44 -11.01 -9.50
CA ASP A 215 10.48 -11.97 -9.84
C ASP A 215 11.64 -11.35 -10.63
N ALA A 216 11.37 -10.33 -11.44
CA ALA A 216 12.42 -9.57 -12.14
C ALA A 216 13.23 -8.68 -11.20
N MET A 217 12.71 -8.41 -10.00
CA MET A 217 13.32 -7.58 -8.97
C MET A 217 13.86 -8.43 -7.80
N ALA A 218 14.18 -9.70 -8.05
CA ALA A 218 14.76 -10.58 -7.03
C ALA A 218 16.20 -10.16 -6.69
N PRO A 219 16.71 -10.51 -5.49
CA PRO A 219 18.09 -10.22 -5.09
C PRO A 219 19.11 -10.67 -6.13
N GLY A 220 20.06 -9.79 -6.46
CA GLY A 220 21.06 -9.99 -7.49
C GLY A 220 20.60 -9.71 -8.93
N GLN A 221 19.36 -9.30 -9.14
CA GLN A 221 18.87 -8.74 -10.40
C GLN A 221 19.09 -7.23 -10.41
N GLN A 222 19.06 -6.64 -11.63
CA GLN A 222 19.26 -5.21 -11.86
C GLN A 222 18.22 -4.69 -12.86
#